data_f271c38516dbf96e6b59edf7caa94c1d
#
_entry.id   f271c38516dbf96e6b59edf7caa94c1d
#
_cell.length_a   1.000
_cell.length_b   1.000
_cell.length_c   1.000
_cell.angle_alpha   90.00
_cell.angle_beta   90.00
_cell.angle_gamma   90.00
#
_symmetry.space_group_name_H-M   'P 1'
#
loop_
_entity.id
_entity.type
_entity.pdbx_description
1 polymer ?
#
loop_
_entity_poly.entity_id
_entity_poly.type
_entity_poly.pdbx_seq_one_letter_code
_entity_poly.pdbx_strand_id
1 'polypeptide(L)'
;AERGGVGVILIEGNAPRAVFPFEASLDYWNSPAMAWAGADGKAHSEGATAPAFAYLSMAGAAKLFAGSKLDWAAVLAADKAGKKLPTGDLGVTAEATAKTEIKTLTASNVVGVLEGSDPALKGQYVVLSAHLDHVGVGKPDAAGDTIYNGAMDNAVGTAAMLEVARAFQESGKRPRRSILFVAVTAEDPAIDRALRGA
;
A
#
# COMPACT_ATOMS: atom_id res chain seq x y z
N ALA A 1 19.39 -4.76 1.67
CA ALA A 1 20.35 -5.21 2.69
C ALA A 1 21.18 -6.41 2.24
N GLU A 2 20.61 -7.46 1.66
CA GLU A 2 21.32 -8.67 1.20
C GLU A 2 22.47 -8.38 0.21
N ARG A 3 22.39 -7.28 -0.51
CA ARG A 3 23.42 -6.82 -1.47
C ARG A 3 24.27 -5.66 -0.94
N GLY A 4 24.27 -5.40 0.38
CA GLY A 4 25.04 -4.33 1.01
C GLY A 4 24.48 -2.93 0.86
N GLY A 5 23.27 -2.79 0.32
CA GLY A 5 22.59 -1.49 0.22
C GLY A 5 22.19 -0.95 1.59
N VAL A 6 22.45 0.33 1.83
CA VAL A 6 22.09 1.03 3.09
C VAL A 6 20.81 1.85 2.93
N GLY A 7 20.30 2.00 1.72
CA GLY A 7 19.07 2.70 1.41
C GLY A 7 18.70 2.57 -0.05
N VAL A 8 17.51 3.04 -0.41
CA VAL A 8 16.96 2.96 -1.76
C VAL A 8 16.47 4.35 -2.19
N ILE A 9 16.80 4.75 -3.39
CA ILE A 9 16.17 5.86 -4.10
C ILE A 9 15.33 5.24 -5.21
N LEU A 10 14.03 5.42 -5.14
CA LEU A 10 13.12 5.00 -6.19
C LEU A 10 13.12 6.02 -7.33
N ILE A 11 12.98 5.54 -8.55
CA ILE A 11 12.97 6.40 -9.75
C ILE A 11 11.73 6.07 -10.57
N GLU A 12 11.03 7.10 -11.00
CA GLU A 12 9.91 6.98 -11.92
C GLU A 12 10.37 6.36 -13.25
N GLY A 13 9.76 5.24 -13.63
CA GLY A 13 9.96 4.59 -14.93
C GLY A 13 8.82 4.87 -15.90
N ASN A 14 8.91 4.31 -17.12
CA ASN A 14 7.89 4.51 -18.15
C ASN A 14 6.54 3.86 -17.78
N ALA A 15 6.57 2.64 -17.24
CA ALA A 15 5.34 1.91 -16.88
C ALA A 15 4.64 2.53 -15.65
N PRO A 16 5.32 2.81 -14.54
CA PRO A 16 4.72 3.56 -13.42
C PRO A 16 4.13 4.89 -13.85
N ARG A 17 4.81 5.67 -14.67
CA ARG A 17 4.32 6.97 -15.14
C ARG A 17 3.01 6.87 -15.94
N ALA A 18 2.82 5.80 -16.67
CA ALA A 18 1.59 5.60 -17.46
C ALA A 18 0.34 5.36 -16.58
N VAL A 19 0.52 4.82 -15.38
CA VAL A 19 -0.56 4.44 -14.47
C VAL A 19 -0.67 5.44 -13.31
N PHE A 20 0.45 5.82 -12.73
CA PHE A 20 0.53 6.69 -11.55
C PHE A 20 1.75 7.62 -11.67
N PRO A 21 1.60 8.78 -12.32
CA PRO A 21 2.70 9.70 -12.56
C PRO A 21 3.26 10.27 -11.25
N PHE A 22 4.53 10.70 -11.29
CA PHE A 22 5.23 11.24 -10.13
C PHE A 22 4.44 12.36 -9.43
N GLU A 23 3.81 13.23 -10.21
CA GLU A 23 3.02 14.36 -9.70
C GLU A 23 1.85 13.89 -8.82
N ALA A 24 1.22 12.77 -9.19
CA ALA A 24 0.15 12.16 -8.38
C ALA A 24 0.70 11.49 -7.11
N SER A 25 1.94 11.02 -7.15
CA SER A 25 2.58 10.39 -5.98
C SER A 25 2.96 11.37 -4.88
N LEU A 26 3.07 12.68 -5.18
CA LEU A 26 3.52 13.68 -4.20
C LEU A 26 2.58 13.78 -2.99
N ASP A 27 1.28 13.71 -3.22
CA ASP A 27 0.31 13.73 -2.13
C ASP A 27 0.40 12.48 -1.27
N TYR A 28 0.68 11.33 -1.89
CA TYR A 28 0.88 10.06 -1.19
C TYR A 28 2.13 10.08 -0.31
N TRP A 29 3.26 10.55 -0.86
CA TRP A 29 4.52 10.66 -0.11
C TRP A 29 4.47 11.69 1.03
N ASN A 30 3.62 12.69 0.92
CA ASN A 30 3.38 13.69 1.96
C ASN A 30 2.28 13.30 2.96
N SER A 31 1.62 12.17 2.74
CA SER A 31 0.60 11.64 3.64
C SER A 31 1.23 10.75 4.72
N PRO A 32 0.59 10.63 5.89
CA PRO A 32 1.00 9.66 6.90
C PRO A 32 0.95 8.24 6.33
N ALA A 33 1.94 7.42 6.65
CA ALA A 33 1.91 5.99 6.38
C ALA A 33 1.44 5.23 7.61
N MET A 34 0.65 4.18 7.42
CA MET A 34 0.17 3.34 8.51
C MET A 34 1.07 2.11 8.67
N ALA A 35 1.25 1.70 9.91
CA ALA A 35 1.89 0.43 10.24
C ALA A 35 1.22 -0.13 11.49
N TRP A 36 1.05 -1.44 11.57
CA TRP A 36 0.54 -2.05 12.78
C TRP A 36 1.57 -1.98 13.91
N ALA A 37 1.11 -1.81 15.13
CA ALA A 37 1.97 -1.81 16.31
C ALA A 37 2.13 -3.22 16.85
N GLY A 38 3.36 -3.63 17.10
CA GLY A 38 3.65 -4.86 17.82
C GLY A 38 3.21 -4.80 19.28
N ALA A 39 3.28 -5.93 19.98
CA ALA A 39 2.98 -6.01 21.41
C ALA A 39 3.89 -5.11 22.28
N ASP A 40 5.05 -4.72 21.75
CA ASP A 40 5.99 -3.78 22.36
C ASP A 40 5.67 -2.31 22.05
N GLY A 41 4.55 -2.04 21.35
CA GLY A 41 4.11 -0.72 20.95
C GLY A 41 4.91 -0.09 19.80
N LYS A 42 5.84 -0.82 19.19
CA LYS A 42 6.62 -0.31 18.06
C LYS A 42 5.92 -0.58 16.75
N ALA A 43 6.05 0.37 15.83
CA ALA A 43 5.58 0.20 14.47
C ALA A 43 6.33 -0.92 13.78
N HIS A 44 5.60 -1.86 13.19
CA HIS A 44 6.19 -2.93 12.37
C HIS A 44 6.62 -2.36 11.02
N SER A 45 7.85 -2.67 10.61
CA SER A 45 8.38 -2.27 9.32
C SER A 45 9.04 -3.47 8.64
N GLU A 46 8.53 -3.84 7.49
CA GLU A 46 9.08 -4.95 6.69
C GLU A 46 10.38 -4.58 5.93
N GLY A 47 10.77 -3.35 5.88
CA GLY A 47 11.92 -2.86 5.10
C GLY A 47 13.02 -2.21 5.93
N ALA A 48 13.06 -2.45 7.23
CA ALA A 48 13.89 -1.71 8.18
C ALA A 48 15.41 -1.68 7.87
N THR A 49 15.92 -2.60 7.06
CA THR A 49 17.35 -2.70 6.76
C THR A 49 17.83 -1.88 5.56
N ALA A 50 16.91 -1.38 4.73
CA ALA A 50 17.22 -0.54 3.58
C ALA A 50 16.05 0.42 3.30
N PRO A 51 15.90 1.51 4.09
CA PRO A 51 14.78 2.42 3.94
C PRO A 51 14.80 3.10 2.57
N ALA A 52 13.61 3.39 2.01
CA ALA A 52 13.48 4.26 0.85
C ALA A 52 13.68 5.70 1.30
N PHE A 53 14.70 6.38 0.78
CA PHE A 53 15.02 7.76 1.12
C PHE A 53 14.29 8.79 0.27
N ALA A 54 14.03 8.46 -0.98
CA ALA A 54 13.44 9.39 -1.93
C ALA A 54 12.75 8.63 -3.07
N TYR A 55 11.80 9.32 -3.70
CA TYR A 55 11.26 8.99 -5.00
C TYR A 55 11.54 10.14 -5.96
N LEU A 56 12.18 9.86 -7.09
CA LEU A 56 12.58 10.86 -8.07
C LEU A 56 11.72 10.78 -9.32
N SER A 57 11.30 11.93 -9.82
CA SER A 57 10.75 12.05 -11.17
C SER A 57 11.81 11.71 -12.23
N MET A 58 11.39 11.48 -13.47
CA MET A 58 12.31 11.30 -14.59
C MET A 58 13.28 12.48 -14.74
N ALA A 59 12.81 13.71 -14.50
CA ALA A 59 13.66 14.91 -14.53
C ALA A 59 14.67 14.94 -13.36
N GLY A 60 14.26 14.47 -12.17
CA GLY A 60 15.15 14.31 -11.01
C GLY A 60 16.23 13.25 -11.28
N ALA A 61 15.82 12.12 -11.87
CA ALA A 61 16.74 11.06 -12.25
C ALA A 61 17.75 11.53 -13.31
N ALA A 62 17.32 12.27 -14.31
CA ALA A 62 18.24 12.84 -15.31
C ALA A 62 19.37 13.68 -14.67
N LYS A 63 19.07 14.43 -13.60
CA LYS A 63 20.07 15.17 -12.83
C LYS A 63 20.99 14.24 -12.03
N LEU A 64 20.43 13.17 -11.43
CA LEU A 64 21.21 12.19 -10.68
C LEU A 64 22.21 11.45 -11.58
N PHE A 65 21.83 11.15 -12.81
CA PHE A 65 22.68 10.45 -13.79
C PHE A 65 23.63 11.39 -14.54
N ALA A 66 23.45 12.71 -14.44
CA ALA A 66 24.30 13.67 -15.14
C ALA A 66 25.75 13.52 -14.72
N GLY A 67 26.65 13.32 -15.69
CA GLY A 67 28.07 13.12 -15.43
C GLY A 67 28.46 11.70 -14.97
N SER A 68 27.53 10.80 -14.81
CA SER A 68 27.83 9.39 -14.52
C SER A 68 28.23 8.62 -15.78
N LYS A 69 28.79 7.41 -15.58
CA LYS A 69 29.08 6.48 -16.68
C LYS A 69 27.83 5.76 -17.20
N LEU A 70 26.71 5.84 -16.47
CA LEU A 70 25.44 5.31 -16.89
C LEU A 70 24.63 6.37 -17.62
N ASP A 71 24.28 6.08 -18.87
CA ASP A 71 23.43 6.96 -19.67
C ASP A 71 21.97 6.78 -19.28
N TRP A 72 21.34 7.85 -18.80
CA TRP A 72 19.93 7.87 -18.44
C TRP A 72 19.01 7.54 -19.62
N ALA A 73 19.32 8.01 -20.81
CA ALA A 73 18.54 7.70 -22.00
C ALA A 73 18.57 6.19 -22.33
N ALA A 74 19.72 5.54 -22.15
CA ALA A 74 19.84 4.08 -22.32
C ALA A 74 19.04 3.31 -21.26
N VAL A 75 19.01 3.79 -20.01
CA VAL A 75 18.18 3.21 -18.94
C VAL A 75 16.71 3.29 -19.31
N LEU A 76 16.21 4.48 -19.72
CA LEU A 76 14.81 4.65 -20.14
C LEU A 76 14.44 3.82 -21.37
N ALA A 77 15.35 3.70 -22.35
CA ALA A 77 15.12 2.87 -23.53
C ALA A 77 15.01 1.38 -23.18
N ALA A 78 15.84 0.89 -22.26
CA ALA A 78 15.78 -0.47 -21.77
C ALA A 78 14.49 -0.73 -20.98
N ASP A 79 14.09 0.19 -20.09
CA ASP A 79 12.85 0.14 -19.33
C ASP A 79 11.63 0.08 -20.27
N LYS A 80 11.55 0.99 -21.23
CA LYS A 80 10.47 1.00 -22.25
C LYS A 80 10.40 -0.29 -23.07
N ALA A 81 11.54 -0.91 -23.32
CA ALA A 81 11.63 -2.16 -24.07
C ALA A 81 11.43 -3.43 -23.21
N GLY A 82 11.20 -3.29 -21.90
CA GLY A 82 11.12 -4.40 -20.95
C GLY A 82 12.42 -5.23 -20.86
N LYS A 83 13.56 -4.61 -21.15
CA LYS A 83 14.88 -5.24 -21.11
C LYS A 83 15.54 -5.06 -19.75
N LYS A 84 16.59 -5.87 -19.50
CA LYS A 84 17.43 -5.71 -18.33
C LYS A 84 18.01 -4.29 -18.31
N LEU A 85 17.82 -3.58 -17.18
CA LEU A 85 18.35 -2.22 -17.02
C LEU A 85 19.87 -2.25 -16.93
N PRO A 86 20.56 -1.26 -17.53
CA PRO A 86 21.97 -1.03 -17.27
C PRO A 86 22.21 -0.80 -15.76
N THR A 87 23.29 -1.33 -15.24
CA THR A 87 23.67 -1.21 -13.83
C THR A 87 25.12 -0.76 -13.72
N GLY A 88 25.44 -0.02 -12.69
CA GLY A 88 26.80 0.47 -12.43
C GLY A 88 26.83 1.53 -11.34
N ASP A 89 28.01 2.02 -11.05
CA ASP A 89 28.23 3.11 -10.13
C ASP A 89 27.91 4.46 -10.80
N LEU A 90 27.14 5.28 -10.13
CA LEU A 90 26.82 6.64 -10.58
C LEU A 90 27.93 7.63 -10.22
N GLY A 91 28.84 7.28 -9.31
CA GLY A 91 29.92 8.16 -8.86
C GLY A 91 29.43 9.36 -8.06
N VAL A 92 28.26 9.26 -7.44
CA VAL A 92 27.67 10.33 -6.61
C VAL A 92 27.51 9.85 -5.18
N THR A 93 27.55 10.79 -4.24
CA THR A 93 27.22 10.56 -2.84
C THR A 93 25.87 11.17 -2.55
N ALA A 94 25.00 10.42 -1.87
CA ALA A 94 23.72 10.93 -1.39
C ALA A 94 23.77 11.09 0.13
N GLU A 95 23.28 12.21 0.62
CA GLU A 95 23.04 12.46 2.03
C GLU A 95 21.56 12.72 2.22
N ALA A 96 20.94 12.03 3.16
CA ALA A 96 19.53 12.19 3.46
C ALA A 96 19.29 12.18 4.96
N THR A 97 18.46 13.11 5.42
CA THR A 97 17.98 13.16 6.81
C THR A 97 16.47 13.07 6.78
N ALA A 98 15.93 12.10 7.48
CA ALA A 98 14.48 11.94 7.66
C ALA A 98 14.12 12.04 9.14
N LYS A 99 13.04 12.77 9.44
CA LYS A 99 12.44 12.82 10.78
C LYS A 99 11.02 12.29 10.67
N THR A 100 10.75 11.22 11.38
CA THR A 100 9.42 10.60 11.42
C THR A 100 8.77 10.89 12.78
N GLU A 101 7.55 11.39 12.75
CA GLU A 101 6.69 11.49 13.93
C GLU A 101 5.76 10.27 13.93
N ILE A 102 5.79 9.50 15.02
CA ILE A 102 4.95 8.30 15.18
C ILE A 102 3.82 8.63 16.13
N LYS A 103 2.58 8.40 15.69
CA LYS A 103 1.36 8.53 16.50
C LYS A 103 0.66 7.19 16.57
N THR A 104 0.25 6.80 17.77
CA THR A 104 -0.55 5.58 17.94
C THR A 104 -2.02 5.89 17.71
N LEU A 105 -2.64 5.14 16.84
CA LEU A 105 -4.08 5.15 16.58
C LEU A 105 -4.65 3.78 16.95
N THR A 106 -5.93 3.74 17.32
CA THR A 106 -6.65 2.50 17.56
C THR A 106 -7.81 2.40 16.59
N ALA A 107 -7.88 1.31 15.86
CA ALA A 107 -8.98 0.99 14.97
C ALA A 107 -9.44 -0.44 15.23
N SER A 108 -10.69 -0.75 14.88
CA SER A 108 -11.27 -2.08 15.12
C SER A 108 -11.51 -2.82 13.82
N ASN A 109 -11.00 -4.04 13.73
CA ASN A 109 -11.40 -4.97 12.69
C ASN A 109 -12.66 -5.70 13.13
N VAL A 110 -13.54 -6.04 12.18
CA VAL A 110 -14.73 -6.86 12.42
C VAL A 110 -14.49 -8.26 11.88
N VAL A 111 -14.67 -9.26 12.73
CA VAL A 111 -14.41 -10.65 12.35
C VAL A 111 -15.65 -11.49 12.61
N GLY A 112 -16.09 -12.21 11.56
CA GLY A 112 -17.16 -13.20 11.64
C GLY A 112 -16.65 -14.60 11.29
N VAL A 113 -17.21 -15.62 11.91
CA VAL A 113 -16.85 -17.03 11.66
C VAL A 113 -18.07 -17.82 11.26
N LEU A 114 -18.00 -18.52 10.14
CA LEU A 114 -18.91 -19.60 9.80
C LEU A 114 -18.19 -20.93 10.04
N GLU A 115 -18.58 -21.63 11.11
CA GLU A 115 -17.93 -22.89 11.49
C GLU A 115 -18.18 -23.98 10.44
N GLY A 116 -17.12 -24.69 10.09
CA GLY A 116 -17.16 -25.81 9.16
C GLY A 116 -17.90 -27.02 9.73
N SER A 117 -18.46 -27.84 8.84
CA SER A 117 -19.25 -29.04 9.20
C SER A 117 -18.41 -30.31 9.40
N ASP A 118 -17.19 -30.36 8.88
CA ASP A 118 -16.32 -31.53 8.94
C ASP A 118 -15.41 -31.48 10.18
N PRO A 119 -15.54 -32.42 11.12
CA PRO A 119 -14.73 -32.41 12.35
C PRO A 119 -13.23 -32.41 12.12
N ALA A 120 -12.76 -33.02 11.02
CA ALA A 120 -11.34 -33.07 10.68
C ALA A 120 -10.83 -31.79 9.99
N LEU A 121 -11.73 -31.01 9.39
CA LEU A 121 -11.36 -29.86 8.57
C LEU A 121 -11.81 -28.51 9.15
N LYS A 122 -12.72 -28.50 10.12
CA LYS A 122 -13.25 -27.24 10.70
C LYS A 122 -12.21 -26.36 11.39
N GLY A 123 -11.06 -26.93 11.76
CA GLY A 123 -9.90 -26.17 12.25
C GLY A 123 -9.09 -25.48 11.17
N GLN A 124 -9.41 -25.70 9.89
CA GLN A 124 -8.81 -25.01 8.75
C GLN A 124 -9.77 -23.92 8.28
N TYR A 125 -9.21 -22.76 7.91
CA TYR A 125 -9.99 -21.59 7.55
C TYR A 125 -9.79 -21.20 6.09
N VAL A 126 -10.89 -20.84 5.42
CA VAL A 126 -10.86 -20.00 4.22
C VAL A 126 -11.13 -18.59 4.69
N VAL A 127 -10.22 -17.65 4.38
CA VAL A 127 -10.34 -16.26 4.79
C VAL A 127 -10.85 -15.44 3.61
N LEU A 128 -11.92 -14.68 3.86
CA LEU A 128 -12.40 -13.62 2.98
C LEU A 128 -12.15 -12.30 3.70
N SER A 129 -11.43 -11.39 3.06
CA SER A 129 -11.10 -10.09 3.65
C SER A 129 -11.40 -8.94 2.70
N ALA A 130 -11.84 -7.84 3.27
CA ALA A 130 -12.00 -6.56 2.60
C ALA A 130 -11.73 -5.43 3.61
N HIS A 131 -11.21 -4.28 3.15
CA HIS A 131 -11.07 -3.15 4.05
C HIS A 131 -12.34 -2.29 4.06
N LEU A 132 -12.58 -1.64 5.20
CA LEU A 132 -13.76 -0.81 5.47
C LEU A 132 -13.51 0.68 5.26
N ASP A 133 -12.25 1.07 5.30
CA ASP A 133 -11.81 2.45 5.19
C ASP A 133 -11.49 2.81 3.73
N HIS A 134 -11.52 4.11 3.46
CA HIS A 134 -11.06 4.71 2.21
C HIS A 134 -10.52 6.10 2.52
N VAL A 135 -10.11 6.86 1.52
CA VAL A 135 -9.51 8.20 1.65
C VAL A 135 -10.33 9.17 2.52
N GLY A 136 -11.64 8.97 2.63
CA GLY A 136 -12.51 9.84 3.43
C GLY A 136 -12.64 11.24 2.83
N VAL A 137 -12.30 12.28 3.59
CA VAL A 137 -12.34 13.66 3.13
C VAL A 137 -10.97 14.08 2.62
N GLY A 138 -10.91 14.54 1.38
CA GLY A 138 -9.67 14.93 0.72
C GLY A 138 -9.77 16.26 -0.02
N LYS A 139 -8.92 16.45 -1.03
CA LYS A 139 -8.98 17.63 -1.90
C LYS A 139 -10.27 17.57 -2.74
N PRO A 140 -10.91 18.72 -3.03
CA PRO A 140 -12.08 18.76 -3.89
C PRO A 140 -11.73 18.27 -5.30
N ASP A 141 -12.62 17.50 -5.88
CA ASP A 141 -12.59 17.15 -7.30
C ASP A 141 -13.02 18.35 -8.19
N ALA A 142 -13.16 18.12 -9.50
CA ALA A 142 -13.59 19.15 -10.46
C ALA A 142 -15.00 19.68 -10.20
N ALA A 143 -15.86 18.94 -9.50
CA ALA A 143 -17.21 19.34 -9.10
C ALA A 143 -17.23 20.01 -7.72
N GLY A 144 -16.10 20.06 -7.01
CA GLY A 144 -16.00 20.60 -5.67
C GLY A 144 -16.32 19.56 -4.57
N ASP A 145 -16.54 18.31 -4.92
CA ASP A 145 -16.76 17.24 -3.96
C ASP A 145 -15.44 16.85 -3.27
N THR A 146 -15.48 16.83 -1.95
CA THR A 146 -14.34 16.47 -1.08
C THR A 146 -14.45 15.07 -0.49
N ILE A 147 -15.57 14.37 -0.72
CA ILE A 147 -15.84 13.06 -0.13
C ILE A 147 -15.47 11.96 -1.09
N TYR A 148 -14.47 11.19 -0.75
CA TYR A 148 -14.04 10.00 -1.49
C TYR A 148 -14.82 8.79 -0.98
N ASN A 149 -15.89 8.41 -1.70
CA ASN A 149 -16.88 7.45 -1.24
C ASN A 149 -16.38 5.99 -1.19
N GLY A 150 -15.31 5.64 -1.91
CA GLY A 150 -14.72 4.30 -1.87
C GLY A 150 -15.62 3.18 -2.38
N ALA A 151 -16.51 3.45 -3.37
CA ALA A 151 -17.46 2.46 -3.85
C ALA A 151 -16.77 1.20 -4.40
N MET A 152 -15.74 1.38 -5.23
CA MET A 152 -14.95 0.28 -5.79
C MET A 152 -13.79 -0.12 -4.87
N ASP A 153 -13.34 0.78 -4.02
CA ASP A 153 -12.19 0.65 -3.15
C ASP A 153 -12.55 1.08 -1.70
N ASN A 154 -13.14 0.21 -0.79
CA ASN A 154 -13.41 -1.19 -1.11
C ASN A 154 -14.81 -1.60 -0.62
N ALA A 155 -15.82 -0.73 -0.78
CA ALA A 155 -17.19 -1.06 -0.40
C ALA A 155 -17.72 -2.28 -1.18
N VAL A 156 -17.33 -2.44 -2.46
CA VAL A 156 -17.72 -3.60 -3.26
C VAL A 156 -17.16 -4.91 -2.68
N GLY A 157 -15.94 -4.91 -2.19
CA GLY A 157 -15.34 -6.09 -1.54
C GLY A 157 -16.07 -6.46 -0.25
N THR A 158 -16.38 -5.45 0.57
CA THR A 158 -17.18 -5.64 1.79
C THR A 158 -18.59 -6.15 1.47
N ALA A 159 -19.26 -5.58 0.48
CA ALA A 159 -20.59 -6.05 0.04
C ALA A 159 -20.54 -7.48 -0.48
N ALA A 160 -19.55 -7.84 -1.29
CA ALA A 160 -19.37 -9.20 -1.80
C ALA A 160 -19.16 -10.20 -0.64
N MET A 161 -18.37 -9.84 0.35
CA MET A 161 -18.14 -10.65 1.54
C MET A 161 -19.44 -10.90 2.33
N LEU A 162 -20.27 -9.87 2.52
CA LEU A 162 -21.57 -9.97 3.17
C LEU A 162 -22.54 -10.83 2.37
N GLU A 163 -22.56 -10.69 1.04
CA GLU A 163 -23.42 -11.52 0.17
C GLU A 163 -23.01 -13.01 0.21
N VAL A 164 -21.73 -13.32 0.29
CA VAL A 164 -21.25 -14.70 0.49
C VAL A 164 -21.75 -15.24 1.82
N ALA A 165 -21.64 -14.46 2.91
CA ALA A 165 -22.14 -14.86 4.23
C ALA A 165 -23.67 -15.11 4.21
N ARG A 166 -24.43 -14.20 3.56
CA ARG A 166 -25.87 -14.31 3.38
C ARG A 166 -26.24 -15.57 2.59
N ALA A 167 -25.55 -15.85 1.49
CA ALA A 167 -25.82 -17.02 0.66
C ALA A 167 -25.60 -18.34 1.42
N PHE A 168 -24.58 -18.44 2.27
CA PHE A 168 -24.40 -19.60 3.14
C PHE A 168 -25.53 -19.73 4.15
N GLN A 169 -25.94 -18.63 4.77
CA GLN A 169 -27.04 -18.63 5.75
C GLN A 169 -28.35 -19.08 5.10
N GLU A 170 -28.73 -18.55 3.96
CA GLU A 170 -29.97 -18.86 3.24
C GLU A 170 -29.98 -20.29 2.69
N SER A 171 -28.84 -20.78 2.23
CA SER A 171 -28.74 -22.16 1.72
C SER A 171 -28.88 -23.23 2.80
N GLY A 172 -28.72 -22.88 4.07
CA GLY A 172 -28.65 -23.82 5.17
C GLY A 172 -27.47 -24.79 5.12
N LYS A 173 -26.58 -24.64 4.12
CA LYS A 173 -25.42 -25.52 3.92
C LYS A 173 -24.21 -24.96 4.66
N ARG A 174 -23.44 -25.82 5.31
CA ARG A 174 -22.18 -25.49 5.92
C ARG A 174 -21.03 -26.02 5.06
N PRO A 175 -19.99 -25.22 4.81
CA PRO A 175 -18.79 -25.70 4.14
C PRO A 175 -18.07 -26.71 5.04
N ARG A 176 -17.22 -27.55 4.48
CA ARG A 176 -16.44 -28.51 5.27
C ARG A 176 -15.41 -27.81 6.16
N ARG A 177 -14.73 -26.79 5.64
CA ARG A 177 -13.81 -25.91 6.37
C ARG A 177 -14.58 -24.71 6.93
N SER A 178 -14.05 -24.12 7.98
CA SER A 178 -14.58 -22.85 8.48
C SER A 178 -14.27 -21.71 7.52
N ILE A 179 -15.15 -20.69 7.47
CA ILE A 179 -14.90 -19.46 6.75
C ILE A 179 -14.73 -18.33 7.76
N LEU A 180 -13.68 -17.57 7.60
CA LEU A 180 -13.40 -16.35 8.36
C LEU A 180 -13.68 -15.15 7.47
N PHE A 181 -14.63 -14.32 7.88
CA PHE A 181 -14.95 -13.04 7.23
C PHE A 181 -14.25 -11.95 8.03
N VAL A 182 -13.36 -11.19 7.38
CA VAL A 182 -12.53 -10.20 8.06
C VAL A 182 -12.67 -8.86 7.37
N ALA A 183 -13.37 -7.94 8.00
CA ALA A 183 -13.42 -6.55 7.57
C ALA A 183 -12.33 -5.77 8.34
N VAL A 184 -11.29 -5.38 7.62
CA VAL A 184 -10.13 -4.68 8.20
C VAL A 184 -10.28 -3.18 8.08
N THR A 185 -9.55 -2.46 8.92
CA THR A 185 -9.41 -1.01 8.90
C THR A 185 -7.94 -0.63 8.88
N ALA A 186 -7.67 0.66 8.60
CA ALA A 186 -6.31 1.20 8.52
C ALA A 186 -5.48 0.65 7.35
N GLU A 187 -6.12 0.31 6.25
CA GLU A 187 -5.45 0.03 4.98
C GLU A 187 -5.09 1.34 4.27
N ASP A 188 -5.99 2.32 4.30
CA ASP A 188 -5.75 3.64 3.71
C ASP A 188 -5.17 4.63 4.74
N PRO A 189 -4.06 5.33 4.41
CA PRO A 189 -3.44 6.36 5.28
C PRO A 189 -4.37 7.51 5.67
N ALA A 190 -5.53 7.62 5.04
CA ALA A 190 -6.48 8.71 5.28
C ALA A 190 -7.23 8.64 6.62
N ILE A 191 -7.20 7.52 7.33
CA ILE A 191 -7.77 7.41 8.69
C ILE A 191 -7.21 8.52 9.60
N ASP A 192 -5.93 8.86 9.50
CA ASP A 192 -5.33 9.96 10.28
C ASP A 192 -5.97 11.32 9.95
N ARG A 193 -6.39 11.55 8.71
CA ARG A 193 -7.08 12.80 8.30
C ARG A 193 -8.48 12.90 8.89
N ALA A 194 -9.23 11.80 8.91
CA ALA A 194 -10.57 11.76 9.48
C ALA A 194 -10.56 12.00 11.00
N LEU A 195 -9.53 11.52 11.69
CA LEU A 195 -9.37 11.72 13.15
C LEU A 195 -8.85 13.10 13.53
N ARG A 196 -8.25 13.86 12.61
CA ARG A 196 -7.81 15.25 12.87
C ARG A 196 -8.89 16.30 12.65
N GLY A 197 -9.98 15.95 11.98
CA GLY A 197 -11.13 16.82 11.69
C GLY A 197 -12.31 16.69 12.65
N ALA A 198 -12.16 15.87 13.68
CA ALA A 198 -13.17 15.66 14.72
C ALA A 198 -12.79 16.43 16.05
#